data_a41c248f8457e1603225027aa607c8d4
#
_entry.id   a41c248f8457e1603225027aa607c8d4
#
_cell.length_a   1.000
_cell.length_b   1.000
_cell.length_c   1.000
_cell.angle_alpha   90.00
_cell.angle_beta   90.00
_cell.angle_gamma   90.00
#
_symmetry.space_group_name_H-M   'P 1'
#
loop_
_entity.id
_entity.type
_entity.pdbx_description
1 polymer ?
#
loop_
_entity_poly.entity_id
_entity_poly.type
_entity_poly.pdbx_seq_one_letter_code
_entity_poly.pdbx_strand_id
1 'polypeptide(L)'
;KLQALSAISNGEVSEKHFAALNDDWTVEERIAEAFARWDIAHVSASSPMSELSGGEKTKVFLAGILIHDPAVVLMDEPTNHLDTGGRHRLYEYIRETGSTVLIVSHDRMQLNRLSALFEMSPDGMRFYPMPYDSYKELRDSELAAKTNRLASRQKEWNQAKKTARETAERQLKRNSRGEKRNEKKCIARIAMGNLHDKAQASTARLNKTQQDKMQSIGDEIREIRASIPQHAAMKINIGAPDLHTGKRLVEAKAINYAYPHRAALW
;
A
#
# COMPACT_ATOMS: atom_id res chain seq x y z
N LYS A 1 38.14 -7.48 -13.98
CA LYS A 1 38.91 -8.54 -13.31
C LYS A 1 38.95 -9.83 -14.13
N LEU A 2 37.80 -10.42 -14.53
CA LEU A 2 37.76 -11.65 -15.32
C LEU A 2 38.55 -11.56 -16.61
N GLN A 3 38.40 -10.46 -17.38
CA GLN A 3 39.20 -10.21 -18.60
C GLN A 3 40.69 -10.08 -18.30
N ALA A 4 41.03 -9.43 -17.18
CA ALA A 4 42.43 -9.29 -16.77
C ALA A 4 43.03 -10.64 -16.37
N LEU A 5 42.29 -11.49 -15.64
CA LEU A 5 42.69 -12.85 -15.30
C LEU A 5 42.92 -13.69 -16.55
N SER A 6 41.97 -13.65 -17.50
CA SER A 6 42.09 -14.36 -18.78
C SER A 6 43.32 -13.88 -19.61
N ALA A 7 43.56 -12.56 -19.68
CA ALA A 7 44.70 -12.01 -20.37
C ALA A 7 46.04 -12.48 -19.74
N ILE A 8 46.13 -12.45 -18.40
CA ILE A 8 47.33 -12.92 -17.68
C ILE A 8 47.50 -14.45 -17.88
N SER A 9 46.46 -15.23 -17.83
CA SER A 9 46.51 -16.67 -18.06
C SER A 9 46.94 -17.02 -19.50
N ASN A 10 46.65 -16.17 -20.46
CA ASN A 10 47.06 -16.29 -21.84
C ASN A 10 48.51 -15.73 -22.10
N GLY A 11 49.23 -15.28 -21.06
CA GLY A 11 50.59 -14.84 -21.14
C GLY A 11 50.78 -13.34 -21.39
N GLU A 12 49.72 -12.53 -21.35
CA GLU A 12 49.78 -11.08 -21.45
C GLU A 12 50.22 -10.45 -20.13
N VAL A 13 51.49 -10.30 -19.92
CA VAL A 13 52.05 -9.67 -18.71
C VAL A 13 52.03 -8.16 -18.83
N SER A 14 50.97 -7.53 -18.35
CA SER A 14 50.82 -6.07 -18.34
C SER A 14 50.48 -5.57 -16.94
N GLU A 15 51.13 -4.51 -16.50
CA GLU A 15 50.85 -3.86 -15.21
C GLU A 15 49.39 -3.46 -15.07
N LYS A 16 48.73 -3.09 -16.18
CA LYS A 16 47.31 -2.77 -16.22
C LYS A 16 46.40 -3.97 -15.83
N HIS A 17 46.77 -5.18 -16.27
CA HIS A 17 46.02 -6.39 -15.97
C HIS A 17 46.19 -6.78 -14.50
N PHE A 18 47.40 -6.70 -13.95
CA PHE A 18 47.59 -6.93 -12.52
C PHE A 18 46.88 -5.92 -11.65
N ALA A 19 46.94 -4.63 -11.97
CA ALA A 19 46.21 -3.59 -11.28
C ALA A 19 44.66 -3.80 -11.34
N ALA A 20 44.16 -4.20 -12.51
CA ALA A 20 42.74 -4.48 -12.69
C ALA A 20 42.27 -5.75 -11.94
N LEU A 21 43.14 -6.76 -11.83
CA LEU A 21 42.87 -7.96 -11.06
C LEU A 21 42.86 -7.67 -9.54
N ASN A 22 43.78 -6.81 -9.09
CA ASN A 22 43.92 -6.40 -7.69
C ASN A 22 44.03 -7.59 -6.74
N ASP A 23 44.95 -8.52 -7.05
CA ASP A 23 45.20 -9.78 -6.33
C ASP A 23 43.98 -10.72 -6.13
N ASP A 24 42.90 -10.49 -6.86
CA ASP A 24 41.65 -11.30 -6.81
C ASP A 24 41.75 -12.47 -7.79
N TRP A 25 42.65 -13.41 -7.51
CA TRP A 25 42.88 -14.59 -8.34
C TRP A 25 41.73 -15.61 -8.34
N THR A 26 40.84 -15.51 -7.34
CA THR A 26 39.68 -16.41 -7.15
C THR A 26 38.40 -15.87 -7.79
N VAL A 27 38.48 -14.79 -8.57
CA VAL A 27 37.29 -14.14 -9.16
C VAL A 27 36.43 -15.09 -9.99
N GLU A 28 37.05 -16.01 -10.72
CA GLU A 28 36.37 -17.00 -11.56
C GLU A 28 35.61 -18.03 -10.70
N GLU A 29 36.24 -18.55 -9.67
CA GLU A 29 35.66 -19.46 -8.71
C GLU A 29 34.47 -18.83 -7.98
N ARG A 30 34.61 -17.58 -7.53
CA ARG A 30 33.53 -16.83 -6.88
C ARG A 30 32.34 -16.58 -7.80
N ILE A 31 32.58 -16.32 -9.09
CA ILE A 31 31.53 -16.19 -10.09
C ILE A 31 30.79 -17.52 -10.26
N ALA A 32 31.54 -18.61 -10.43
CA ALA A 32 30.97 -19.94 -10.59
C ALA A 32 30.12 -20.36 -9.37
N GLU A 33 30.62 -20.10 -8.17
CA GLU A 33 29.91 -20.36 -6.91
C GLU A 33 28.62 -19.50 -6.77
N ALA A 34 28.70 -18.22 -7.10
CA ALA A 34 27.54 -17.34 -7.07
C ALA A 34 26.49 -17.76 -8.12
N PHE A 35 26.92 -18.17 -9.31
CA PHE A 35 26.02 -18.65 -10.35
C PHE A 35 25.37 -19.99 -9.97
N ALA A 36 26.12 -20.90 -9.36
CA ALA A 36 25.58 -22.16 -8.83
C ALA A 36 24.54 -21.90 -7.74
N ARG A 37 24.80 -20.97 -6.82
CA ARG A 37 23.86 -20.59 -5.75
C ARG A 37 22.53 -20.06 -6.30
N TRP A 38 22.55 -19.36 -7.42
CA TRP A 38 21.33 -18.84 -8.08
C TRP A 38 20.76 -19.76 -9.17
N ASP A 39 21.29 -20.98 -9.32
CA ASP A 39 20.83 -21.97 -10.32
C ASP A 39 20.91 -21.46 -11.77
N ILE A 40 22.00 -20.80 -12.06
CA ILE A 40 22.36 -20.29 -13.40
C ILE A 40 23.76 -20.74 -13.79
N ALA A 41 24.25 -21.86 -13.28
CA ALA A 41 25.57 -22.42 -13.62
C ALA A 41 25.74 -22.73 -15.12
N HIS A 42 24.62 -22.84 -15.85
CA HIS A 42 24.62 -23.01 -17.31
C HIS A 42 24.91 -21.72 -18.08
N VAL A 43 24.83 -20.56 -17.42
CA VAL A 43 25.10 -19.25 -18.01
C VAL A 43 26.59 -18.95 -17.92
N SER A 44 27.22 -18.61 -19.07
CA SER A 44 28.60 -18.15 -19.05
C SER A 44 28.69 -16.71 -18.57
N ALA A 45 29.72 -16.39 -17.79
CA ALA A 45 30.01 -15.01 -17.37
C ALA A 45 30.30 -14.04 -18.57
N SER A 46 30.58 -14.60 -19.74
CA SER A 46 30.76 -13.84 -20.98
C SER A 46 29.51 -13.74 -21.85
N SER A 47 28.42 -14.41 -21.48
CA SER A 47 27.17 -14.39 -22.26
C SER A 47 26.57 -12.99 -22.30
N PRO A 48 26.12 -12.53 -23.48
CA PRO A 48 25.42 -11.24 -23.59
C PRO A 48 24.13 -11.26 -22.80
N MET A 49 23.86 -10.19 -22.01
CA MET A 49 22.61 -10.07 -21.25
C MET A 49 21.35 -10.11 -22.12
N SER A 50 21.46 -9.78 -23.43
CA SER A 50 20.34 -9.86 -24.37
C SER A 50 19.83 -11.26 -24.61
N GLU A 51 20.66 -12.28 -24.45
CA GLU A 51 20.31 -13.69 -24.67
C GLU A 51 19.65 -14.34 -23.46
N LEU A 52 19.70 -13.68 -22.30
CA LEU A 52 19.14 -14.19 -21.06
C LEU A 52 17.66 -13.89 -20.95
N SER A 53 16.91 -14.82 -20.37
CA SER A 53 15.51 -14.61 -19.95
C SER A 53 15.43 -13.56 -18.82
N GLY A 54 14.23 -13.00 -18.59
CA GLY A 54 14.02 -12.03 -17.50
C GLY A 54 14.42 -12.59 -16.13
N GLY A 55 14.11 -13.84 -15.86
CA GLY A 55 14.49 -14.52 -14.62
C GLY A 55 16.00 -14.72 -14.48
N GLU A 56 16.67 -15.16 -15.54
CA GLU A 56 18.13 -15.32 -15.54
C GLU A 56 18.84 -13.97 -15.34
N LYS A 57 18.35 -12.89 -15.97
CA LYS A 57 18.87 -11.54 -15.74
C LYS A 57 18.79 -11.14 -14.27
N THR A 58 17.63 -11.35 -13.65
CA THR A 58 17.46 -11.03 -12.21
C THR A 58 18.42 -11.88 -11.37
N LYS A 59 18.56 -13.19 -11.65
CA LYS A 59 19.49 -14.06 -10.94
C LYS A 59 20.95 -13.65 -11.12
N VAL A 60 21.36 -13.17 -12.31
CA VAL A 60 22.72 -12.63 -12.56
C VAL A 60 22.95 -11.36 -11.72
N PHE A 61 21.98 -10.43 -11.62
CA PHE A 61 22.13 -9.26 -10.76
C PHE A 61 22.26 -9.66 -9.29
N LEU A 62 21.49 -10.63 -8.83
CA LEU A 62 21.55 -11.14 -7.46
C LEU A 62 22.90 -11.87 -7.20
N ALA A 63 23.42 -12.61 -8.17
CA ALA A 63 24.76 -13.21 -8.09
C ALA A 63 25.83 -12.11 -7.98
N GLY A 64 25.68 -11.00 -8.68
CA GLY A 64 26.56 -9.84 -8.55
C GLY A 64 26.67 -9.30 -7.12
N ILE A 65 25.60 -9.34 -6.35
CA ILE A 65 25.62 -8.93 -4.93
C ILE A 65 26.52 -9.88 -4.12
N LEU A 66 26.44 -11.20 -4.35
CA LEU A 66 27.32 -12.18 -3.69
C LEU A 66 28.80 -12.00 -4.06
N ILE A 67 29.06 -11.69 -5.33
CA ILE A 67 30.43 -11.49 -5.84
C ILE A 67 31.08 -10.23 -5.26
N HIS A 68 30.29 -9.15 -5.11
CA HIS A 68 30.81 -7.85 -4.67
C HIS A 68 30.74 -7.63 -3.16
N ASP A 69 29.93 -8.40 -2.44
CA ASP A 69 29.72 -8.35 -0.99
C ASP A 69 29.61 -6.91 -0.45
N PRO A 70 28.65 -6.11 -0.93
CA PRO A 70 28.52 -4.72 -0.53
C PRO A 70 27.97 -4.60 0.90
N ALA A 71 28.39 -3.57 1.64
CA ALA A 71 27.89 -3.29 2.98
C ALA A 71 26.39 -2.90 3.00
N VAL A 72 25.88 -2.33 1.88
CA VAL A 72 24.48 -1.91 1.73
C VAL A 72 23.92 -2.40 0.39
N VAL A 73 22.76 -3.02 0.43
CA VAL A 73 22.06 -3.54 -0.75
C VAL A 73 20.70 -2.87 -0.88
N LEU A 74 20.43 -2.29 -2.03
CA LEU A 74 19.13 -1.71 -2.36
C LEU A 74 18.45 -2.60 -3.42
N MET A 75 17.24 -3.06 -3.14
CA MET A 75 16.48 -3.92 -4.05
C MET A 75 15.10 -3.32 -4.31
N ASP A 76 14.75 -3.19 -5.58
CA ASP A 76 13.42 -2.78 -6.01
C ASP A 76 12.72 -3.96 -6.70
N GLU A 77 11.63 -4.44 -6.08
CA GLU A 77 10.82 -5.57 -6.52
C GLU A 77 11.66 -6.80 -6.94
N PRO A 78 12.60 -7.28 -6.11
CA PRO A 78 13.55 -8.32 -6.49
C PRO A 78 12.91 -9.69 -6.76
N THR A 79 11.67 -9.89 -6.36
CA THR A 79 10.90 -11.13 -6.63
C THR A 79 10.29 -11.16 -8.02
N ASN A 80 10.29 -10.04 -8.76
CA ASN A 80 9.79 -10.00 -10.11
C ASN A 80 10.65 -10.87 -11.02
N HIS A 81 9.99 -11.60 -11.90
CA HIS A 81 10.61 -12.54 -12.83
C HIS A 81 11.32 -13.76 -12.18
N LEU A 82 11.32 -13.90 -10.86
CA LEU A 82 11.84 -15.08 -10.19
C LEU A 82 10.78 -16.18 -10.12
N ASP A 83 11.20 -17.39 -10.44
CA ASP A 83 10.46 -18.62 -10.18
C ASP A 83 10.40 -18.91 -8.66
N THR A 84 9.63 -19.88 -8.26
CA THR A 84 9.48 -20.27 -6.85
C THR A 84 10.82 -20.60 -6.20
N GLY A 85 11.70 -21.32 -6.91
CA GLY A 85 13.04 -21.67 -6.42
C GLY A 85 13.92 -20.41 -6.22
N GLY A 86 13.93 -19.50 -7.18
CA GLY A 86 14.66 -18.25 -7.10
C GLY A 86 14.19 -17.36 -5.95
N ARG A 87 12.85 -17.29 -5.69
CA ARG A 87 12.31 -16.56 -4.54
C ARG A 87 12.78 -17.17 -3.22
N HIS A 88 12.77 -18.50 -3.08
CA HIS A 88 13.28 -19.16 -1.87
C HIS A 88 14.74 -18.83 -1.60
N ARG A 89 15.60 -18.87 -2.62
CA ARG A 89 17.01 -18.51 -2.50
C ARG A 89 17.19 -17.04 -2.12
N LEU A 90 16.36 -16.14 -2.66
CA LEU A 90 16.37 -14.73 -2.27
C LEU A 90 16.02 -14.56 -0.79
N TYR A 91 15.00 -15.26 -0.30
CA TYR A 91 14.62 -15.20 1.11
C TYR A 91 15.71 -15.75 2.04
N GLU A 92 16.41 -16.81 1.62
CA GLU A 92 17.57 -17.35 2.35
C GLU A 92 18.73 -16.35 2.37
N TYR A 93 19.04 -15.73 1.23
CA TYR A 93 20.05 -14.69 1.15
C TYR A 93 19.76 -13.53 2.11
N ILE A 94 18.54 -13.01 2.12
CA ILE A 94 18.13 -11.91 2.99
C ILE A 94 18.29 -12.27 4.48
N ARG A 95 18.05 -13.53 4.84
CA ARG A 95 18.19 -14.01 6.21
C ARG A 95 19.66 -14.18 6.64
N GLU A 96 20.53 -14.55 5.70
CA GLU A 96 21.92 -14.95 5.98
C GLU A 96 22.91 -13.81 5.80
N THR A 97 22.57 -12.81 4.99
CA THR A 97 23.49 -11.71 4.68
C THR A 97 23.81 -10.85 5.90
N GLY A 98 25.08 -10.46 6.03
CA GLY A 98 25.53 -9.45 7.00
C GLY A 98 25.35 -8.02 6.50
N SER A 99 24.97 -7.82 5.23
CA SER A 99 24.74 -6.51 4.62
C SER A 99 23.49 -5.84 5.16
N THR A 100 23.47 -4.51 5.21
CA THR A 100 22.22 -3.76 5.41
C THR A 100 21.40 -3.82 4.13
N VAL A 101 20.19 -4.40 4.21
CA VAL A 101 19.31 -4.57 3.03
C VAL A 101 18.11 -3.66 3.14
N LEU A 102 17.88 -2.84 2.12
CA LEU A 102 16.65 -2.07 1.94
C LEU A 102 15.90 -2.60 0.73
N ILE A 103 14.65 -3.02 0.93
CA ILE A 103 13.85 -3.66 -0.09
C ILE A 103 12.55 -2.91 -0.29
N VAL A 104 12.23 -2.57 -1.53
CA VAL A 104 10.90 -2.17 -1.95
C VAL A 104 10.21 -3.40 -2.54
N SER A 105 9.08 -3.81 -1.99
CA SER A 105 8.38 -5.02 -2.47
C SER A 105 6.89 -4.99 -2.10
N HIS A 106 6.09 -5.69 -2.89
CA HIS A 106 4.70 -6.04 -2.60
C HIS A 106 4.54 -7.54 -2.26
N ASP A 107 5.62 -8.31 -2.23
CA ASP A 107 5.61 -9.72 -1.86
C ASP A 107 5.48 -9.89 -0.35
N ARG A 108 4.29 -10.33 0.10
CA ARG A 108 3.98 -10.52 1.52
C ARG A 108 4.86 -11.58 2.19
N MET A 109 5.22 -12.63 1.46
CA MET A 109 6.11 -13.69 1.97
C MET A 109 7.48 -13.12 2.30
N GLN A 110 7.99 -12.23 1.45
CA GLN A 110 9.24 -11.51 1.67
C GLN A 110 9.14 -10.53 2.84
N LEU A 111 8.10 -9.69 2.83
CA LEU A 111 7.90 -8.65 3.86
C LEU A 111 7.72 -9.23 5.27
N ASN A 112 7.13 -10.43 5.39
CA ASN A 112 6.99 -11.12 6.68
C ASN A 112 8.30 -11.68 7.24
N ARG A 113 9.36 -11.75 6.43
CA ARG A 113 10.69 -12.18 6.88
C ARG A 113 11.54 -11.03 7.41
N LEU A 114 11.07 -9.80 7.23
CA LEU A 114 11.73 -8.59 7.70
C LEU A 114 11.22 -8.22 9.10
N SER A 115 12.11 -7.70 9.93
CA SER A 115 11.78 -7.29 11.32
C SER A 115 11.16 -5.91 11.40
N ALA A 116 11.25 -5.12 10.33
CA ALA A 116 10.79 -3.74 10.31
C ALA A 116 10.33 -3.35 8.91
N LEU A 117 9.38 -2.42 8.85
CA LEU A 117 8.78 -1.91 7.63
C LEU A 117 8.73 -0.38 7.64
N PHE A 118 8.83 0.18 6.46
CA PHE A 118 8.49 1.59 6.19
C PHE A 118 7.26 1.65 5.29
N GLU A 119 6.20 2.28 5.76
CA GLU A 119 5.04 2.62 4.92
C GLU A 119 5.28 3.97 4.27
N MET A 120 5.28 4.02 2.95
CA MET A 120 5.33 5.26 2.19
C MET A 120 3.91 5.69 1.82
N SER A 121 3.54 6.91 2.17
CA SER A 121 2.25 7.51 1.84
C SER A 121 2.44 8.93 1.33
N PRO A 122 1.41 9.59 0.75
CA PRO A 122 1.49 11.01 0.39
C PRO A 122 1.85 11.93 1.56
N ASP A 123 1.53 11.51 2.79
CA ASP A 123 1.81 12.27 4.02
C ASP A 123 3.24 12.04 4.56
N GLY A 124 4.03 11.18 3.89
CA GLY A 124 5.41 10.86 4.27
C GLY A 124 5.66 9.39 4.56
N MET A 125 6.78 9.11 5.23
CA MET A 125 7.18 7.76 5.61
C MET A 125 6.91 7.50 7.09
N ARG A 126 6.39 6.31 7.40
CA ARG A 126 6.18 5.83 8.77
C ARG A 126 6.93 4.53 9.00
N PHE A 127 7.60 4.45 10.12
CA PHE A 127 8.36 3.28 10.54
C PHE A 127 7.53 2.36 11.43
N TYR A 128 7.56 1.06 11.16
CA TYR A 128 6.89 0.01 11.94
C TYR A 128 7.89 -1.09 12.28
N PRO A 129 8.30 -1.25 13.55
CA PRO A 129 9.25 -2.27 13.99
C PRO A 129 8.55 -3.64 14.16
N MET A 130 7.93 -4.13 13.08
CA MET A 130 7.18 -5.37 13.10
C MET A 130 7.09 -6.00 11.70
N PRO A 131 6.84 -7.32 11.59
CA PRO A 131 6.56 -8.00 10.33
C PRO A 131 5.26 -7.52 9.66
N TYR A 132 5.11 -7.80 8.37
CA TYR A 132 4.00 -7.31 7.55
C TYR A 132 2.61 -7.72 8.07
N ASP A 133 2.43 -8.95 8.53
CA ASP A 133 1.11 -9.41 8.99
C ASP A 133 0.67 -8.65 10.24
N SER A 134 1.57 -8.45 11.22
CA SER A 134 1.28 -7.63 12.41
C SER A 134 1.00 -6.16 12.05
N TYR A 135 1.77 -5.61 11.11
CA TYR A 135 1.51 -4.27 10.56
C TYR A 135 0.11 -4.20 9.93
N LYS A 136 -0.25 -5.21 9.13
CA LYS A 136 -1.55 -5.26 8.47
C LYS A 136 -2.70 -5.34 9.47
N GLU A 137 -2.60 -6.19 10.48
CA GLU A 137 -3.59 -6.28 11.56
C GLU A 137 -3.76 -4.94 12.29
N LEU A 138 -2.66 -4.25 12.60
CA LEU A 138 -2.69 -2.92 13.19
C LEU A 138 -3.44 -1.92 12.30
N ARG A 139 -3.12 -1.88 11.01
CA ARG A 139 -3.76 -0.98 10.03
C ARG A 139 -5.24 -1.29 9.84
N ASP A 140 -5.59 -2.56 9.75
CA ASP A 140 -7.00 -2.99 9.63
C ASP A 140 -7.80 -2.60 10.89
N SER A 141 -7.21 -2.73 12.09
CA SER A 141 -7.79 -2.29 13.36
C SER A 141 -7.98 -0.77 13.43
N GLU A 142 -6.96 0.00 13.03
CA GLU A 142 -7.04 1.47 12.96
C GLU A 142 -8.15 1.93 11.99
N LEU A 143 -8.24 1.29 10.83
CA LEU A 143 -9.27 1.58 9.84
C LEU A 143 -10.67 1.25 10.35
N ALA A 144 -10.83 0.11 11.01
CA ALA A 144 -12.09 -0.28 11.65
C ALA A 144 -12.50 0.71 12.74
N ALA A 145 -11.56 1.15 13.58
CA ALA A 145 -11.80 2.15 14.60
C ALA A 145 -12.27 3.50 14.00
N LYS A 146 -11.60 3.98 12.94
CA LYS A 146 -11.98 5.21 12.22
C LYS A 146 -13.36 5.07 11.58
N THR A 147 -13.66 3.94 10.98
CA THR A 147 -14.96 3.66 10.33
C THR A 147 -16.09 3.63 11.37
N ASN A 148 -15.86 2.99 12.51
CA ASN A 148 -16.82 2.94 13.61
C ASN A 148 -17.05 4.34 14.21
N ARG A 149 -15.99 5.13 14.38
CA ARG A 149 -16.09 6.52 14.83
C ARG A 149 -16.89 7.38 13.85
N LEU A 150 -16.67 7.22 12.55
CA LEU A 150 -17.43 7.90 11.51
C LEU A 150 -18.92 7.54 11.59
N ALA A 151 -19.25 6.25 11.70
CA ALA A 151 -20.63 5.78 11.82
C ALA A 151 -21.33 6.33 13.07
N SER A 152 -20.63 6.36 14.21
CA SER A 152 -21.14 6.94 15.46
C SER A 152 -21.44 8.44 15.30
N ARG A 153 -20.49 9.21 14.76
CA ARG A 153 -20.69 10.66 14.52
C ARG A 153 -21.79 10.93 13.51
N GLN A 154 -21.93 10.11 12.49
CA GLN A 154 -23.04 10.21 11.53
C GLN A 154 -24.41 9.98 12.21
N LYS A 155 -24.48 9.02 13.11
CA LYS A 155 -25.69 8.76 13.92
C LYS A 155 -26.02 9.93 14.84
N GLU A 156 -25.01 10.49 15.52
CA GLU A 156 -25.17 11.68 16.36
C GLU A 156 -25.66 12.90 15.57
N TRP A 157 -25.11 13.10 14.37
CA TRP A 157 -25.52 14.19 13.49
C TRP A 157 -26.99 14.05 13.07
N ASN A 158 -27.40 12.83 12.67
CA ASN A 158 -28.77 12.55 12.30
C ASN A 158 -29.73 12.78 13.47
N GLN A 159 -29.32 12.38 14.68
CA GLN A 159 -30.10 12.58 15.90
C GLN A 159 -30.19 14.09 16.24
N ALA A 160 -29.09 14.83 16.17
CA ALA A 160 -29.07 16.28 16.39
C ALA A 160 -29.99 17.01 15.41
N LYS A 161 -29.96 16.63 14.12
CA LYS A 161 -30.84 17.16 13.08
C LYS A 161 -32.32 16.90 13.40
N LYS A 162 -32.66 15.70 13.85
CA LYS A 162 -34.03 15.33 14.26
C LYS A 162 -34.47 16.18 15.47
N THR A 163 -33.63 16.26 16.50
CA THR A 163 -33.91 17.02 17.72
C THR A 163 -34.05 18.53 17.40
N ALA A 164 -33.21 19.08 16.54
CA ALA A 164 -33.31 20.47 16.13
C ALA A 164 -34.65 20.76 15.44
N ARG A 165 -35.10 19.88 14.54
CA ARG A 165 -36.38 20.00 13.85
C ARG A 165 -37.56 19.92 14.83
N GLU A 166 -37.60 18.92 15.73
CA GLU A 166 -38.65 18.78 16.74
C GLU A 166 -38.70 19.98 17.67
N THR A 167 -37.54 20.51 18.06
CA THR A 167 -37.43 21.67 18.93
C THR A 167 -37.97 22.93 18.25
N ALA A 168 -37.61 23.13 16.97
CA ALA A 168 -38.13 24.25 16.16
C ALA A 168 -39.67 24.17 16.01
N GLU A 169 -40.21 22.98 15.74
CA GLU A 169 -41.63 22.79 15.62
C GLU A 169 -42.40 23.07 16.97
N ARG A 170 -41.84 22.61 18.10
CA ARG A 170 -42.39 22.90 19.43
C ARG A 170 -42.34 24.41 19.74
N GLN A 171 -41.23 25.07 19.36
CA GLN A 171 -41.09 26.53 19.59
C GLN A 171 -42.09 27.32 18.76
N LEU A 172 -42.29 26.97 17.48
CA LEU A 172 -43.31 27.59 16.64
C LEU A 172 -44.72 27.43 17.20
N LYS A 173 -45.06 26.24 17.66
CA LYS A 173 -46.37 25.95 18.30
C LYS A 173 -46.53 26.78 19.61
N ARG A 174 -45.44 26.92 20.39
CA ARG A 174 -45.44 27.73 21.63
C ARG A 174 -45.62 29.20 21.33
N ASN A 175 -44.91 29.73 20.37
CA ASN A 175 -45.02 31.15 19.97
C ASN A 175 -46.44 31.45 19.48
N SER A 176 -47.02 30.65 18.57
CA SER A 176 -48.39 30.82 18.09
C SER A 176 -49.45 30.77 19.20
N ARG A 177 -49.29 29.85 20.16
CA ARG A 177 -50.19 29.78 21.33
C ARG A 177 -50.01 31.01 22.23
N GLY A 178 -48.79 31.52 22.39
CA GLY A 178 -48.49 32.74 23.16
C GLY A 178 -49.14 33.98 22.52
N GLU A 179 -49.06 34.13 21.20
CA GLU A 179 -49.70 35.24 20.46
C GLU A 179 -51.20 35.24 20.64
N LYS A 180 -51.88 34.10 20.39
CA LYS A 180 -53.34 33.93 20.59
C LYS A 180 -53.79 34.24 22.04
N ARG A 181 -52.96 33.89 23.04
CA ARG A 181 -53.26 34.16 24.44
C ARG A 181 -53.08 35.66 24.81
N ASN A 182 -52.12 36.32 24.22
CA ASN A 182 -51.85 37.75 24.43
C ASN A 182 -52.93 38.61 23.76
N GLU A 183 -53.40 38.23 22.56
CA GLU A 183 -54.54 38.87 21.91
C GLU A 183 -55.80 38.85 22.76
N LYS A 184 -56.10 37.69 23.40
CA LYS A 184 -57.28 37.54 24.28
C LYS A 184 -57.18 38.33 25.59
N LYS A 185 -55.99 38.71 26.06
CA LYS A 185 -55.78 39.44 27.32
C LYS A 185 -55.73 40.94 27.18
N CYS A 186 -55.98 41.54 26.00
CA CYS A 186 -55.94 42.98 25.75
C CYS A 186 -54.69 43.67 26.30
N ILE A 187 -53.50 43.08 26.14
CA ILE A 187 -52.24 43.61 26.61
C ILE A 187 -51.90 44.87 25.81
N ALA A 188 -51.39 45.92 26.50
CA ALA A 188 -50.94 47.17 25.85
C ALA A 188 -49.96 46.89 24.73
N ARG A 189 -50.11 47.58 23.58
CA ARG A 189 -49.34 47.31 22.31
C ARG A 189 -47.81 47.35 22.49
N ILE A 190 -47.32 48.22 23.37
CA ILE A 190 -45.89 48.32 23.69
C ILE A 190 -45.38 47.09 24.45
N ALA A 191 -46.16 46.58 25.43
CA ALA A 191 -45.82 45.33 26.17
C ALA A 191 -45.85 44.08 25.27
N MET A 192 -46.74 44.08 24.27
CA MET A 192 -46.81 43.01 23.26
C MET A 192 -45.59 42.98 22.34
N GLY A 193 -45.06 44.15 21.92
CA GLY A 193 -43.82 44.26 21.19
C GLY A 193 -42.62 43.68 21.96
N ASN A 194 -42.46 44.09 23.22
CA ASN A 194 -41.37 43.58 24.06
C ASN A 194 -41.42 42.07 24.30
N LEU A 195 -42.62 41.47 24.39
CA LEU A 195 -42.80 40.01 24.52
C LEU A 195 -42.45 39.29 23.21
N HIS A 196 -42.84 39.86 22.08
CA HIS A 196 -42.50 39.33 20.77
C HIS A 196 -40.96 39.36 20.52
N ASP A 197 -40.29 40.44 20.81
CA ASP A 197 -38.85 40.59 20.68
C ASP A 197 -38.08 39.60 21.58
N LYS A 198 -38.51 39.41 22.82
CA LYS A 198 -37.96 38.40 23.72
C LYS A 198 -38.15 36.99 23.19
N ALA A 199 -39.33 36.69 22.62
CA ALA A 199 -39.60 35.36 22.02
C ALA A 199 -38.73 35.11 20.77
N GLN A 200 -38.56 36.13 19.92
CA GLN A 200 -37.67 36.05 18.76
C GLN A 200 -36.19 35.88 19.18
N ALA A 201 -35.71 36.66 20.14
CA ALA A 201 -34.35 36.57 20.66
C ALA A 201 -34.07 35.16 21.26
N SER A 202 -35.05 34.61 22.02
CA SER A 202 -34.95 33.24 22.56
C SER A 202 -34.89 32.18 21.45
N THR A 203 -35.74 32.33 20.44
CA THR A 203 -35.77 31.42 19.29
C THR A 203 -34.47 31.49 18.47
N ALA A 204 -33.94 32.72 18.27
CA ALA A 204 -32.68 32.92 17.55
C ALA A 204 -31.49 32.28 18.30
N ARG A 205 -31.41 32.46 19.63
CA ARG A 205 -30.39 31.81 20.46
C ARG A 205 -30.45 30.28 20.37
N LEU A 206 -31.65 29.72 20.46
CA LEU A 206 -31.85 28.28 20.37
C LEU A 206 -31.40 27.74 19.01
N ASN A 207 -31.83 28.40 17.94
CA ASN A 207 -31.44 28.03 16.58
C ASN A 207 -29.93 28.09 16.39
N LYS A 208 -29.29 29.18 16.87
CA LYS A 208 -27.84 29.33 16.81
C LYS A 208 -27.13 28.19 17.54
N THR A 209 -27.51 27.88 18.78
CA THR A 209 -26.91 26.75 19.53
C THR A 209 -27.06 25.42 18.82
N GLN A 210 -28.24 25.16 18.21
CA GLN A 210 -28.43 23.92 17.43
C GLN A 210 -27.59 23.90 16.14
N GLN A 211 -27.47 25.04 15.47
CA GLN A 211 -26.68 25.19 14.27
C GLN A 211 -25.18 25.00 14.56
N ASP A 212 -24.66 25.65 15.62
CA ASP A 212 -23.27 25.53 16.05
C ASP A 212 -22.93 24.06 16.38
N LYS A 213 -23.81 23.37 17.10
CA LYS A 213 -23.65 21.94 17.40
C LYS A 213 -23.61 21.08 16.13
N MET A 214 -24.53 21.30 15.20
CA MET A 214 -24.57 20.55 13.95
C MET A 214 -23.33 20.83 13.10
N GLN A 215 -22.87 22.07 13.06
CA GLN A 215 -21.65 22.45 12.32
C GLN A 215 -20.42 21.77 12.90
N SER A 216 -20.25 21.78 14.23
CA SER A 216 -19.14 21.10 14.91
C SER A 216 -19.09 19.61 14.59
N ILE A 217 -20.23 18.89 14.70
CA ILE A 217 -20.29 17.47 14.34
C ILE A 217 -20.02 17.25 12.85
N GLY A 218 -20.53 18.14 11.99
CA GLY A 218 -20.28 18.08 10.54
C GLY A 218 -18.82 18.25 10.18
N ASP A 219 -18.10 19.14 10.87
CA ASP A 219 -16.68 19.36 10.68
C ASP A 219 -15.87 18.14 11.11
N GLU A 220 -16.17 17.56 12.28
CA GLU A 220 -15.54 16.30 12.72
C GLU A 220 -15.78 15.15 11.74
N ILE A 221 -16.98 15.03 11.18
CA ILE A 221 -17.28 14.01 10.14
C ILE A 221 -16.40 14.23 8.92
N ARG A 222 -16.19 15.48 8.49
CA ARG A 222 -15.32 15.79 7.34
C ARG A 222 -13.87 15.43 7.61
N GLU A 223 -13.36 15.75 8.79
CA GLU A 223 -12.00 15.40 9.20
C GLU A 223 -11.78 13.89 9.27
N ILE A 224 -12.69 13.15 9.92
CA ILE A 224 -12.60 11.69 9.99
C ILE A 224 -12.63 11.08 8.59
N ARG A 225 -13.55 11.56 7.73
CA ARG A 225 -13.67 11.06 6.35
C ARG A 225 -12.42 11.32 5.52
N ALA A 226 -11.80 12.50 5.67
CA ALA A 226 -10.55 12.83 5.00
C ALA A 226 -9.37 11.95 5.48
N SER A 227 -9.39 11.50 6.74
CA SER A 227 -8.36 10.62 7.31
C SER A 227 -8.50 9.14 6.94
N ILE A 228 -9.61 8.74 6.31
CA ILE A 228 -9.82 7.38 5.82
C ILE A 228 -9.30 7.28 4.38
N PRO A 229 -8.30 6.42 4.11
CA PRO A 229 -7.80 6.22 2.76
C PRO A 229 -8.93 5.78 1.81
N GLN A 230 -9.14 6.51 0.74
CA GLN A 230 -10.07 6.10 -0.31
C GLN A 230 -9.36 5.04 -1.18
N HIS A 231 -9.35 3.80 -0.74
CA HIS A 231 -9.00 2.71 -1.63
C HIS A 231 -10.14 2.55 -2.64
N ALA A 232 -9.86 2.86 -3.88
CA ALA A 232 -10.75 2.47 -4.97
C ALA A 232 -10.78 0.94 -4.99
N ALA A 233 -11.84 0.36 -4.43
CA ALA A 233 -12.05 -1.08 -4.52
C ALA A 233 -12.27 -1.40 -6.00
N MET A 234 -11.25 -1.99 -6.62
CA MET A 234 -11.39 -2.51 -7.98
C MET A 234 -12.43 -3.66 -7.91
N LYS A 235 -13.64 -3.37 -8.30
CA LYS A 235 -14.69 -4.39 -8.44
C LYS A 235 -14.56 -4.98 -9.83
N ILE A 236 -13.88 -6.11 -9.93
CA ILE A 236 -13.91 -6.92 -11.14
C ILE A 236 -15.25 -7.67 -11.12
N ASN A 237 -16.19 -7.18 -11.90
CA ASN A 237 -17.47 -7.86 -12.08
C ASN A 237 -17.30 -8.88 -13.21
N ILE A 238 -16.82 -10.07 -12.87
CA ILE A 238 -16.79 -11.20 -13.80
C ILE A 238 -18.24 -11.71 -13.83
N GLY A 239 -19.00 -11.28 -14.81
CA GLY A 239 -20.31 -11.87 -15.06
C GLY A 239 -20.15 -13.37 -15.17
N ALA A 240 -20.97 -14.13 -14.46
CA ALA A 240 -20.99 -15.58 -14.59
C ALA A 240 -21.26 -15.91 -16.08
N PRO A 241 -20.34 -16.54 -16.80
CA PRO A 241 -20.63 -16.91 -18.17
C PRO A 241 -21.76 -17.95 -18.15
N ASP A 242 -22.77 -17.79 -19.02
CA ASP A 242 -23.83 -18.79 -19.30
C ASP A 242 -23.24 -20.04 -19.96
N LEU A 243 -22.30 -20.67 -19.26
CA LEU A 243 -21.64 -21.90 -19.71
C LEU A 243 -22.23 -23.07 -18.96
N HIS A 244 -22.78 -24.02 -19.71
CA HIS A 244 -23.27 -25.26 -19.10
C HIS A 244 -22.11 -26.07 -18.49
N THR A 245 -22.37 -26.76 -17.43
CA THR A 245 -21.40 -27.62 -16.73
C THR A 245 -20.85 -28.66 -17.71
N GLY A 246 -19.50 -28.75 -17.81
CA GLY A 246 -18.84 -29.69 -18.73
C GLY A 246 -18.47 -29.09 -20.10
N LYS A 247 -18.76 -27.83 -20.40
CA LYS A 247 -18.27 -27.19 -21.64
C LYS A 247 -16.75 -27.07 -21.61
N ARG A 248 -16.10 -27.68 -22.62
CA ARG A 248 -14.64 -27.53 -22.79
C ARG A 248 -14.33 -26.13 -23.28
N LEU A 249 -13.62 -25.36 -22.46
CA LEU A 249 -13.29 -23.95 -22.73
C LEU A 249 -12.00 -23.78 -23.52
N VAL A 250 -11.05 -24.65 -23.28
CA VAL A 250 -9.76 -24.66 -23.96
C VAL A 250 -9.37 -26.12 -24.25
N GLU A 251 -8.98 -26.39 -25.48
CA GLU A 251 -8.40 -27.67 -25.89
C GLU A 251 -7.05 -27.38 -26.54
N ALA A 252 -5.99 -27.92 -25.93
CA ALA A 252 -4.63 -27.78 -26.42
C ALA A 252 -4.14 -29.15 -26.91
N LYS A 253 -3.91 -29.33 -28.23
CA LYS A 253 -3.38 -30.55 -28.82
C LYS A 253 -2.06 -30.28 -29.51
N ALA A 254 -1.05 -31.08 -29.19
CA ALA A 254 0.29 -31.01 -29.80
C ALA A 254 0.87 -29.55 -29.79
N ILE A 255 0.67 -28.82 -28.67
CA ILE A 255 1.25 -27.49 -28.53
C ILE A 255 2.71 -27.66 -28.18
N ASN A 256 3.54 -26.91 -28.89
CA ASN A 256 4.95 -26.77 -28.61
C ASN A 256 5.35 -25.32 -28.74
N TYR A 257 6.31 -24.90 -27.94
CA TYR A 257 6.86 -23.55 -28.00
C TYR A 257 8.38 -23.64 -27.87
N ALA A 258 9.07 -22.89 -28.71
CA ALA A 258 10.51 -22.70 -28.61
C ALA A 258 10.84 -21.21 -28.67
N TYR A 259 11.73 -20.76 -27.81
CA TYR A 259 12.35 -19.45 -27.97
C TYR A 259 13.30 -19.47 -29.18
N PRO A 260 13.49 -18.34 -29.87
CA PRO A 260 14.48 -18.26 -30.93
C PRO A 260 15.82 -18.83 -30.46
N HIS A 261 16.38 -19.78 -31.24
CA HIS A 261 17.65 -20.46 -30.97
C HIS A 261 17.70 -21.40 -29.74
N ARG A 262 16.54 -21.78 -29.14
CA ARG A 262 16.47 -22.77 -28.06
C ARG A 262 15.66 -24.01 -28.47
N ALA A 263 15.91 -25.11 -27.77
CA ALA A 263 15.10 -26.33 -27.93
C ALA A 263 13.65 -26.09 -27.50
N ALA A 264 12.73 -26.88 -28.03
CA ALA A 264 11.33 -26.87 -27.66
C ALA A 264 11.15 -27.16 -26.16
N LEU A 265 10.16 -26.49 -25.53
CA LEU A 265 9.92 -26.63 -24.09
C LEU A 265 9.28 -27.94 -23.70
N TRP A 266 8.55 -28.60 -24.63
CA TRP A 266 7.92 -29.93 -24.51
C TRP A 266 7.83 -30.66 -25.84
#